data_b49c2eb816e9c55ce6e59a5a2b4b2716
#
_entry.id   b49c2eb816e9c55ce6e59a5a2b4b2716
#
_cell.length_a   1.000
_cell.length_b   1.000
_cell.length_c   1.000
_cell.angle_alpha   90.00
_cell.angle_beta   90.00
_cell.angle_gamma   90.00
#
_symmetry.space_group_name_H-M   'P 1'
#
loop_
_entity.id
_entity.type
_entity.pdbx_description
1 polymer ?
#
loop_
_entity_poly.entity_id
_entity_poly.type
_entity_poly.pdbx_seq_one_letter_code
_entity_poly.pdbx_strand_id
1 'polypeptide(L)'
;MTKTLKIMLWDEEIGRLSWDNSRKSAYFNYNPSWISKGINIAPLAAPVSSVRVLMPVYGEEEKIYQHLPSFIADSLPDAWGNQLFEIWRQDNHIANADITPLDKLSFIGKRGMGALEFVPDVKHLPRVGKVDLKSLADLAEKIFSQREEARILPEESVTMQSLLTVGTSAGGRQPKAIIAINGDTGEIRSGQIAGQSGFEYYLLKFGNSEYSSAELEMAYYEMAMNAGINMMPSRLYMVEGSNHFLTQRFDRDGEKKLHIQTLAAIQPGANSYEELITVCRKLHLPESDCQEVFRRMVFNILANNTDDHNKNFSFIMTPDGKWRLSPAYDLTYIFNTGGYLPEENHCMYVRAKLRDITRQDVMDFARNSGIRRPAAIIRDVANSLKQFRSIAQKYKVKENLIGRIETYIDTLLVSWEEKAESDNSLTSITVCGKTISNLRIEQTYKGNYHLFATIDGKERKFVITKKREEYAIIEGTGIANLSAEQYKEIFSRIENL
;
A
#
# COMPACT_ATOMS: atom_id res chain seq x y z
N MET A 1 -11.47 10.12 -30.92
CA MET A 1 -11.67 10.81 -29.64
C MET A 1 -12.95 10.36 -28.96
N THR A 2 -12.83 9.76 -27.81
CA THR A 2 -13.97 9.32 -26.99
C THR A 2 -14.51 10.51 -26.20
N LYS A 3 -15.73 10.97 -26.52
CA LYS A 3 -16.33 12.13 -25.85
C LYS A 3 -17.10 11.75 -24.59
N THR A 4 -17.63 10.54 -24.54
CA THR A 4 -18.44 10.05 -23.42
C THR A 4 -18.26 8.54 -23.27
N LEU A 5 -18.11 8.09 -22.03
CA LEU A 5 -18.08 6.68 -21.63
C LEU A 5 -19.23 6.38 -20.68
N LYS A 6 -19.86 5.24 -20.85
CA LYS A 6 -20.65 4.62 -19.80
C LYS A 6 -19.72 3.92 -18.83
N ILE A 7 -19.94 4.12 -17.56
CA ILE A 7 -19.23 3.40 -16.50
C ILE A 7 -20.15 2.30 -16.02
N MET A 8 -19.68 1.07 -16.11
CA MET A 8 -20.41 -0.13 -15.73
C MET A 8 -19.82 -0.74 -14.47
N LEU A 9 -20.65 -1.35 -13.67
CA LEU A 9 -20.26 -2.17 -12.51
C LEU A 9 -21.24 -3.35 -12.42
N TRP A 10 -20.72 -4.59 -12.44
CA TRP A 10 -21.52 -5.81 -12.41
C TRP A 10 -22.68 -5.80 -13.41
N ASP A 11 -22.35 -5.52 -14.68
CA ASP A 11 -23.27 -5.40 -15.82
C ASP A 11 -24.33 -4.27 -15.74
N GLU A 12 -24.22 -3.38 -14.74
CA GLU A 12 -25.12 -2.23 -14.59
C GLU A 12 -24.43 -0.91 -14.92
N GLU A 13 -25.13 0.00 -15.60
CA GLU A 13 -24.66 1.36 -15.84
C GLU A 13 -24.76 2.18 -14.54
N ILE A 14 -23.63 2.45 -13.89
CA ILE A 14 -23.57 3.28 -12.68
C ILE A 14 -23.60 4.78 -13.00
N GLY A 15 -23.19 5.16 -14.21
CA GLY A 15 -23.16 6.56 -14.64
C GLY A 15 -22.44 6.78 -15.95
N ARG A 16 -22.24 8.04 -16.27
CA ARG A 16 -21.56 8.48 -17.50
C ARG A 16 -20.47 9.50 -17.22
N LEU A 17 -19.36 9.32 -17.92
CA LEU A 17 -18.19 10.20 -17.89
C LEU A 17 -18.08 10.92 -19.22
N SER A 18 -18.06 12.25 -19.22
CA SER A 18 -17.95 13.08 -20.42
C SER A 18 -16.75 14.01 -20.34
N TRP A 19 -16.05 14.18 -21.47
CA TRP A 19 -14.89 15.05 -21.59
C TRP A 19 -15.27 16.43 -22.15
N ASP A 20 -14.88 17.48 -21.44
CA ASP A 20 -14.98 18.87 -21.89
C ASP A 20 -13.65 19.34 -22.47
N ASN A 21 -13.59 19.51 -23.80
CA ASN A 21 -12.40 19.95 -24.50
C ASN A 21 -11.96 21.38 -24.14
N SER A 22 -12.92 22.24 -23.75
CA SER A 22 -12.63 23.64 -23.43
C SER A 22 -11.93 23.76 -22.05
N ARG A 23 -12.34 22.93 -21.10
CA ARG A 23 -11.81 22.89 -19.73
C ARG A 23 -10.74 21.85 -19.51
N LYS A 24 -10.51 20.98 -20.49
CA LYS A 24 -9.59 19.83 -20.37
C LYS A 24 -9.88 18.95 -19.15
N SER A 25 -11.15 18.75 -18.83
CA SER A 25 -11.61 18.03 -17.64
C SER A 25 -12.77 17.10 -17.94
N ALA A 26 -12.89 16.04 -17.14
CA ALA A 26 -13.99 15.09 -17.25
C ALA A 26 -15.03 15.31 -16.15
N TYR A 27 -16.26 15.05 -16.47
CA TYR A 27 -17.42 15.17 -15.59
C TYR A 27 -18.17 13.85 -15.54
N PHE A 28 -18.42 13.38 -14.34
CA PHE A 28 -19.16 12.14 -14.11
C PHE A 28 -20.53 12.44 -13.51
N ASN A 29 -21.55 11.78 -14.03
CA ASN A 29 -22.90 11.80 -13.49
C ASN A 29 -23.35 10.39 -13.16
N TYR A 30 -23.82 10.17 -11.93
CA TYR A 30 -24.45 8.92 -11.56
C TYR A 30 -25.77 8.70 -12.34
N ASN A 31 -26.01 7.44 -12.68
CA ASN A 31 -27.31 7.03 -13.20
C ASN A 31 -28.36 7.10 -12.07
N PRO A 32 -29.56 7.71 -12.30
CA PRO A 32 -30.62 7.76 -11.29
C PRO A 32 -31.01 6.39 -10.73
N SER A 33 -31.02 5.35 -11.58
CA SER A 33 -31.30 3.98 -11.13
C SER A 33 -30.24 3.43 -10.17
N TRP A 34 -28.97 3.85 -10.31
CA TRP A 34 -27.92 3.49 -9.37
C TRP A 34 -28.04 4.25 -8.05
N ILE A 35 -28.36 5.55 -8.12
CA ILE A 35 -28.57 6.38 -6.92
C ILE A 35 -29.66 5.76 -6.02
N SER A 36 -30.75 5.25 -6.63
CA SER A 36 -31.84 4.64 -5.88
C SER A 36 -31.48 3.37 -5.12
N LYS A 37 -30.38 2.69 -5.50
CA LYS A 37 -29.85 1.51 -4.78
C LYS A 37 -29.09 1.87 -3.52
N GLY A 38 -28.57 3.09 -3.40
CA GLY A 38 -27.80 3.56 -2.25
C GLY A 38 -26.42 2.91 -2.10
N ILE A 39 -25.91 2.19 -3.11
CA ILE A 39 -24.59 1.55 -3.05
C ILE A 39 -23.52 2.59 -3.37
N ASN A 40 -22.69 2.91 -2.37
CA ASN A 40 -21.59 3.88 -2.48
C ASN A 40 -20.30 3.23 -2.99
N ILE A 41 -20.00 3.44 -4.27
CA ILE A 41 -18.76 2.92 -4.90
C ILE A 41 -17.51 3.74 -4.56
N ALA A 42 -17.69 4.98 -4.13
CA ALA A 42 -16.63 5.89 -3.70
C ALA A 42 -17.14 6.76 -2.54
N PRO A 43 -17.35 6.19 -1.34
CA PRO A 43 -18.15 6.79 -0.27
C PRO A 43 -17.58 8.10 0.26
N LEU A 44 -16.28 8.34 0.16
CA LEU A 44 -15.62 9.55 0.64
C LEU A 44 -15.40 10.58 -0.49
N ALA A 45 -14.99 10.13 -1.67
CA ALA A 45 -14.68 11.02 -2.79
C ALA A 45 -15.95 11.42 -3.59
N ALA A 46 -16.93 10.51 -3.67
CA ALA A 46 -18.08 10.66 -4.56
C ALA A 46 -19.35 9.98 -4.00
N PRO A 47 -19.86 10.37 -2.82
CA PRO A 47 -21.01 9.72 -2.21
C PRO A 47 -22.29 9.92 -3.07
N VAL A 48 -23.02 8.83 -3.33
CA VAL A 48 -24.23 8.84 -4.19
C VAL A 48 -25.35 9.73 -3.67
N SER A 49 -25.36 10.06 -2.37
CA SER A 49 -26.41 10.86 -1.74
C SER A 49 -26.25 12.37 -1.88
N SER A 50 -25.04 12.87 -2.13
CA SER A 50 -24.71 14.29 -1.98
C SER A 50 -24.32 15.01 -3.26
N VAL A 51 -23.87 14.29 -4.30
CA VAL A 51 -23.35 14.92 -5.53
C VAL A 51 -23.93 14.27 -6.77
N ARG A 52 -24.58 15.09 -7.62
CA ARG A 52 -25.10 14.63 -8.92
C ARG A 52 -24.07 14.70 -10.05
N VAL A 53 -23.19 15.70 -10.01
CA VAL A 53 -22.11 15.88 -10.98
C VAL A 53 -20.80 15.89 -10.21
N LEU A 54 -19.91 14.97 -10.55
CA LEU A 54 -18.61 14.83 -9.92
C LEU A 54 -17.55 15.46 -10.80
N MET A 55 -16.85 16.41 -10.22
CA MET A 55 -15.75 17.12 -10.83
C MET A 55 -14.45 16.35 -10.62
N PRO A 56 -13.42 16.57 -11.46
CA PRO A 56 -12.09 16.06 -11.19
C PRO A 56 -11.51 16.67 -9.91
N VAL A 57 -10.44 16.06 -9.38
CA VAL A 57 -9.68 16.62 -8.27
C VAL A 57 -8.97 17.89 -8.74
N TYR A 58 -9.09 18.98 -8.00
CA TYR A 58 -8.46 20.26 -8.30
C TYR A 58 -7.17 20.47 -7.50
N GLY A 59 -6.27 21.29 -8.04
CA GLY A 59 -5.03 21.69 -7.40
C GLY A 59 -3.81 20.94 -7.94
N GLU A 60 -2.77 20.80 -7.13
CA GLU A 60 -1.52 20.15 -7.55
C GLU A 60 -1.69 18.69 -7.94
N GLU A 61 -2.69 18.02 -7.38
CA GLU A 61 -3.00 16.62 -7.66
C GLU A 61 -3.79 16.41 -8.97
N GLU A 62 -4.30 17.48 -9.58
CA GLU A 62 -5.09 17.41 -10.82
C GLU A 62 -4.35 16.63 -11.92
N LYS A 63 -3.04 16.84 -12.05
CA LYS A 63 -2.21 16.14 -13.03
C LYS A 63 -2.08 14.64 -12.74
N ILE A 64 -2.04 14.25 -11.46
CA ILE A 64 -1.93 12.85 -11.04
C ILE A 64 -3.19 12.08 -11.46
N TYR A 65 -4.36 12.69 -11.31
CA TYR A 65 -5.65 12.11 -11.69
C TYR A 65 -6.04 12.37 -13.14
N GLN A 66 -5.16 13.01 -13.92
CA GLN A 66 -5.39 13.34 -15.34
C GLN A 66 -6.76 14.00 -15.58
N HIS A 67 -7.15 14.92 -14.70
CA HIS A 67 -8.42 15.67 -14.76
C HIS A 67 -9.68 14.81 -14.70
N LEU A 68 -9.59 13.63 -14.10
CA LEU A 68 -10.72 12.72 -13.82
C LEU A 68 -11.12 12.76 -12.35
N PRO A 69 -12.36 12.38 -12.00
CA PRO A 69 -12.69 12.00 -10.63
C PRO A 69 -11.78 10.87 -10.14
N SER A 70 -11.25 10.97 -8.90
CA SER A 70 -10.20 10.09 -8.38
C SER A 70 -10.55 8.59 -8.47
N PHE A 71 -11.78 8.23 -8.14
CA PHE A 71 -12.25 6.84 -8.16
C PHE A 71 -12.32 6.23 -9.57
N ILE A 72 -12.40 7.08 -10.62
CA ILE A 72 -12.32 6.66 -12.02
C ILE A 72 -10.85 6.65 -12.48
N ALA A 73 -10.08 7.68 -12.06
CA ALA A 73 -8.67 7.79 -12.40
C ALA A 73 -7.83 6.60 -11.90
N ASP A 74 -8.27 5.94 -10.84
CA ASP A 74 -7.65 4.73 -10.29
C ASP A 74 -7.62 3.56 -11.29
N SER A 75 -8.48 3.59 -12.30
CA SER A 75 -8.52 2.61 -13.40
C SER A 75 -7.61 2.96 -14.57
N LEU A 76 -6.95 4.13 -14.57
CA LEU A 76 -6.00 4.49 -15.61
C LEU A 76 -4.80 3.55 -15.61
N PRO A 77 -4.20 3.29 -16.78
CA PRO A 77 -2.96 2.52 -16.83
C PRO A 77 -1.84 3.27 -16.11
N ASP A 78 -1.09 2.56 -15.28
CA ASP A 78 0.14 3.04 -14.66
C ASP A 78 1.32 2.99 -15.64
N ALA A 79 2.56 3.16 -15.15
CA ALA A 79 3.73 3.31 -16.01
C ALA A 79 3.89 2.17 -17.02
N TRP A 80 3.77 0.91 -16.61
CA TRP A 80 3.82 -0.24 -17.51
C TRP A 80 2.65 -0.25 -18.51
N GLY A 81 1.44 -0.11 -18.03
CA GLY A 81 0.25 -0.05 -18.87
C GLY A 81 0.27 1.12 -19.86
N ASN A 82 0.84 2.29 -19.48
CA ASN A 82 1.01 3.42 -20.38
C ASN A 82 2.04 3.12 -21.48
N GLN A 83 3.14 2.40 -21.20
CA GLN A 83 4.08 1.97 -22.25
C GLN A 83 3.37 1.11 -23.30
N LEU A 84 2.58 0.14 -22.86
CA LEU A 84 1.78 -0.72 -23.75
C LEU A 84 0.73 0.09 -24.53
N PHE A 85 0.06 1.06 -23.89
CA PHE A 85 -0.88 1.94 -24.54
C PHE A 85 -0.20 2.79 -25.63
N GLU A 86 0.99 3.32 -25.39
CA GLU A 86 1.74 4.11 -26.38
C GLU A 86 2.16 3.28 -27.59
N ILE A 87 2.60 2.05 -27.41
CA ILE A 87 2.89 1.13 -28.51
C ILE A 87 1.61 0.87 -29.32
N TRP A 88 0.51 0.53 -28.66
CA TRP A 88 -0.79 0.33 -29.32
C TRP A 88 -1.23 1.57 -30.11
N ARG A 89 -1.07 2.77 -29.54
CA ARG A 89 -1.42 4.05 -30.15
C ARG A 89 -0.61 4.28 -31.44
N GLN A 90 0.70 4.03 -31.39
CA GLN A 90 1.59 4.20 -32.54
C GLN A 90 1.23 3.22 -33.67
N ASP A 91 0.97 1.95 -33.34
CA ASP A 91 0.57 0.93 -34.32
C ASP A 91 -0.76 1.28 -35.01
N ASN A 92 -1.65 1.97 -34.30
CA ASN A 92 -2.94 2.40 -34.86
C ASN A 92 -2.90 3.83 -35.45
N HIS A 93 -1.71 4.43 -35.61
CA HIS A 93 -1.49 5.75 -36.20
C HIS A 93 -2.30 6.89 -35.56
N ILE A 94 -2.56 6.81 -34.25
CA ILE A 94 -3.30 7.82 -33.49
C ILE A 94 -2.32 8.90 -33.02
N ALA A 95 -2.58 10.17 -33.38
CA ALA A 95 -1.73 11.28 -32.93
C ALA A 95 -1.85 11.50 -31.41
N ASN A 96 -0.72 11.78 -30.75
CA ASN A 96 -0.72 11.99 -29.30
C ASN A 96 -1.55 13.20 -28.86
N ALA A 97 -1.61 14.25 -29.68
CA ALA A 97 -2.40 15.46 -29.41
C ALA A 97 -3.91 15.20 -29.33
N ASP A 98 -4.38 14.07 -29.88
CA ASP A 98 -5.79 13.70 -29.93
C ASP A 98 -6.21 12.80 -28.75
N ILE A 99 -5.27 12.39 -27.89
CA ILE A 99 -5.54 11.47 -26.80
C ILE A 99 -6.09 12.21 -25.57
N THR A 100 -7.17 11.70 -25.05
CA THR A 100 -7.76 12.11 -23.77
C THR A 100 -7.66 10.97 -22.75
N PRO A 101 -7.82 11.23 -21.45
CA PRO A 101 -7.93 10.17 -20.45
C PRO A 101 -9.08 9.19 -20.72
N LEU A 102 -10.16 9.63 -21.37
CA LEU A 102 -11.26 8.77 -21.77
C LEU A 102 -10.85 7.73 -22.82
N ASP A 103 -9.92 8.08 -23.70
CA ASP A 103 -9.39 7.13 -24.69
C ASP A 103 -8.57 6.02 -24.00
N LYS A 104 -7.81 6.37 -22.97
CA LYS A 104 -7.09 5.39 -22.13
C LYS A 104 -8.07 4.48 -21.36
N LEU A 105 -9.13 5.03 -20.79
CA LEU A 105 -10.17 4.24 -20.12
C LEU A 105 -10.92 3.33 -21.11
N SER A 106 -11.23 3.83 -22.32
CA SER A 106 -11.81 3.03 -23.40
C SER A 106 -10.87 1.89 -23.81
N PHE A 107 -9.55 2.15 -23.84
CA PHE A 107 -8.54 1.11 -24.10
C PHE A 107 -8.51 0.04 -22.98
N ILE A 108 -8.67 0.42 -21.73
CA ILE A 108 -8.84 -0.53 -20.62
C ILE A 108 -10.15 -1.32 -20.79
N GLY A 109 -11.26 -0.65 -21.09
CA GLY A 109 -12.56 -1.28 -21.33
C GLY A 109 -13.01 -2.17 -20.16
N LYS A 110 -13.19 -3.46 -20.45
CA LYS A 110 -13.59 -4.49 -19.46
C LYS A 110 -12.42 -5.17 -18.73
N ARG A 111 -11.18 -4.81 -19.06
CA ARG A 111 -9.97 -5.53 -18.64
C ARG A 111 -9.31 -4.97 -17.37
N GLY A 112 -9.89 -3.92 -16.78
CA GLY A 112 -9.37 -3.27 -15.59
C GLY A 112 -9.21 -4.19 -14.37
N MET A 113 -8.39 -3.75 -13.42
CA MET A 113 -8.44 -4.28 -12.07
C MET A 113 -9.75 -3.86 -11.41
N GLY A 114 -10.28 -4.71 -10.52
CA GLY A 114 -11.59 -4.47 -9.92
C GLY A 114 -12.75 -4.75 -10.89
N ALA A 115 -13.90 -4.12 -10.62
CA ALA A 115 -15.15 -4.39 -11.32
C ALA A 115 -15.67 -3.22 -12.20
N LEU A 116 -14.99 -2.06 -12.21
CA LEU A 116 -15.36 -0.97 -13.11
C LEU A 116 -15.05 -1.35 -14.56
N GLU A 117 -15.98 -1.08 -15.46
CA GLU A 117 -15.84 -1.29 -16.90
C GLU A 117 -16.23 -0.02 -17.67
N PHE A 118 -15.58 0.20 -18.80
CA PHE A 118 -15.71 1.43 -19.60
C PHE A 118 -16.23 1.09 -21.00
N VAL A 119 -17.36 1.68 -21.39
CA VAL A 119 -18.03 1.39 -22.66
C VAL A 119 -18.29 2.69 -23.43
N PRO A 120 -17.95 2.76 -24.74
CA PRO A 120 -17.37 1.70 -25.55
C PRO A 120 -15.94 1.37 -25.21
N ASP A 121 -15.58 0.08 -25.31
CA ASP A 121 -14.22 -0.38 -25.32
C ASP A 121 -13.62 -0.32 -26.74
N VAL A 122 -12.30 -0.36 -26.82
CA VAL A 122 -11.59 -0.34 -28.11
C VAL A 122 -11.83 -1.66 -28.84
N LYS A 123 -12.39 -1.59 -30.05
CA LYS A 123 -12.83 -2.76 -30.83
C LYS A 123 -11.72 -3.66 -31.38
N HIS A 124 -10.47 -3.25 -31.31
CA HIS A 124 -9.37 -3.85 -32.09
C HIS A 124 -8.36 -4.67 -31.28
N LEU A 125 -8.68 -5.02 -30.03
CA LEU A 125 -7.84 -5.97 -29.30
C LEU A 125 -8.37 -7.39 -29.49
N PRO A 126 -7.54 -8.31 -30.00
CA PRO A 126 -7.97 -9.67 -30.25
C PRO A 126 -8.34 -10.38 -28.95
N ARG A 127 -9.30 -11.29 -29.01
CA ARG A 127 -9.52 -12.27 -27.93
C ARG A 127 -8.41 -13.29 -28.01
N VAL A 128 -7.42 -13.16 -27.14
CA VAL A 128 -6.32 -14.13 -27.05
C VAL A 128 -6.84 -15.38 -26.33
N GLY A 129 -6.78 -16.53 -26.98
CA GLY A 129 -7.10 -17.84 -26.40
C GLY A 129 -5.99 -18.29 -25.46
N LYS A 130 -5.01 -19.02 -25.96
CA LYS A 130 -3.84 -19.49 -25.22
C LYS A 130 -2.79 -18.39 -25.13
N VAL A 131 -2.11 -18.33 -23.99
CA VAL A 131 -1.02 -17.36 -23.72
C VAL A 131 0.30 -18.12 -23.68
N ASP A 132 1.25 -17.72 -24.51
CA ASP A 132 2.64 -18.18 -24.46
C ASP A 132 3.44 -17.26 -23.53
N LEU A 133 3.70 -17.72 -22.32
CA LEU A 133 4.40 -16.94 -21.30
C LEU A 133 5.85 -16.66 -21.64
N LYS A 134 6.54 -17.54 -22.38
CA LYS A 134 7.91 -17.30 -22.81
C LYS A 134 8.00 -16.08 -23.72
N SER A 135 7.30 -16.14 -24.83
CA SER A 135 7.28 -15.02 -25.78
C SER A 135 6.82 -13.71 -25.12
N LEU A 136 5.89 -13.77 -24.16
CA LEU A 136 5.47 -12.58 -23.39
C LEU A 136 6.57 -12.05 -22.48
N ALA A 137 7.32 -12.92 -21.80
CA ALA A 137 8.40 -12.52 -20.91
C ALA A 137 9.54 -11.85 -21.70
N ASP A 138 9.98 -12.47 -22.80
CA ASP A 138 11.03 -11.95 -23.67
C ASP A 138 10.65 -10.57 -24.26
N LEU A 139 9.42 -10.42 -24.73
CA LEU A 139 8.92 -9.16 -25.27
C LEU A 139 8.74 -8.10 -24.17
N ALA A 140 8.26 -8.48 -23.00
CA ALA A 140 8.11 -7.59 -21.87
C ALA A 140 9.46 -7.04 -21.39
N GLU A 141 10.50 -7.88 -21.31
CA GLU A 141 11.87 -7.47 -20.99
C GLU A 141 12.44 -6.52 -22.05
N LYS A 142 12.25 -6.82 -23.33
CA LYS A 142 12.64 -5.94 -24.44
C LYS A 142 12.01 -4.56 -24.32
N ILE A 143 10.69 -4.49 -24.11
CA ILE A 143 9.97 -3.22 -23.98
C ILE A 143 10.46 -2.47 -22.74
N PHE A 144 10.65 -3.14 -21.61
CA PHE A 144 11.07 -2.53 -20.37
C PHE A 144 12.50 -1.97 -20.44
N SER A 145 13.43 -2.67 -21.10
CA SER A 145 14.82 -2.26 -21.25
C SER A 145 15.00 -1.11 -22.24
N GLN A 146 14.26 -1.14 -23.35
CA GLN A 146 14.37 -0.16 -24.44
C GLN A 146 13.44 1.06 -24.27
N ARG A 147 12.42 0.98 -23.42
CA ARG A 147 11.45 2.04 -23.14
C ARG A 147 10.85 2.65 -24.42
N GLU A 148 11.09 3.95 -24.65
CA GLU A 148 10.53 4.70 -25.80
C GLU A 148 11.15 4.29 -27.15
N GLU A 149 12.31 3.63 -27.15
CA GLU A 149 13.00 3.15 -28.35
C GLU A 149 12.58 1.74 -28.77
N ALA A 150 11.71 1.07 -27.99
CA ALA A 150 11.27 -0.28 -28.27
C ALA A 150 10.52 -0.36 -29.62
N ARG A 151 11.09 -1.10 -30.58
CA ARG A 151 10.46 -1.36 -31.87
C ARG A 151 9.96 -2.80 -31.91
N ILE A 152 8.68 -2.95 -32.23
CA ILE A 152 8.04 -4.26 -32.41
C ILE A 152 8.30 -4.74 -33.82
N LEU A 153 8.90 -5.91 -33.95
CA LEU A 153 9.15 -6.53 -35.24
C LEU A 153 7.87 -7.22 -35.76
N PRO A 154 7.71 -7.39 -37.07
CA PRO A 154 6.52 -8.04 -37.64
C PRO A 154 6.22 -9.42 -37.04
N GLU A 155 7.24 -10.22 -36.76
CA GLU A 155 7.14 -11.55 -36.14
C GLU A 155 6.68 -11.50 -34.68
N GLU A 156 6.87 -10.37 -33.98
CA GLU A 156 6.43 -10.14 -32.60
C GLU A 156 4.98 -9.64 -32.49
N SER A 157 4.34 -9.35 -33.62
CA SER A 157 2.99 -8.73 -33.66
C SER A 157 1.95 -9.54 -32.89
N VAL A 158 1.91 -10.85 -33.01
CA VAL A 158 0.97 -11.73 -32.31
C VAL A 158 1.24 -11.73 -30.81
N THR A 159 2.52 -11.80 -30.43
CA THR A 159 2.95 -11.72 -29.02
C THR A 159 2.62 -10.36 -28.43
N MET A 160 2.84 -9.27 -29.17
CA MET A 160 2.49 -7.93 -28.75
C MET A 160 0.98 -7.77 -28.51
N GLN A 161 0.14 -8.29 -29.40
CA GLN A 161 -1.31 -8.27 -29.21
C GLN A 161 -1.72 -9.06 -27.95
N SER A 162 -1.04 -10.18 -27.69
CA SER A 162 -1.25 -10.95 -26.46
C SER A 162 -0.83 -10.14 -25.24
N LEU A 163 0.33 -9.51 -25.28
CA LEU A 163 0.82 -8.65 -24.18
C LEU A 163 -0.09 -7.46 -23.92
N LEU A 164 -0.57 -6.78 -24.96
CA LEU A 164 -1.57 -5.71 -24.86
C LEU A 164 -2.85 -6.19 -24.19
N THR A 165 -3.23 -7.44 -24.42
CA THR A 165 -4.44 -8.00 -23.84
C THR A 165 -4.27 -8.33 -22.37
N VAL A 166 -3.10 -8.79 -21.92
CA VAL A 166 -2.88 -9.28 -20.55
C VAL A 166 -2.12 -8.29 -19.63
N GLY A 167 -1.39 -7.32 -20.20
CA GLY A 167 -0.45 -6.48 -19.45
C GLY A 167 -0.95 -5.09 -19.06
N THR A 168 -2.06 -4.61 -19.62
CA THR A 168 -2.40 -3.18 -19.60
C THR A 168 -3.09 -2.65 -18.36
N SER A 169 -3.60 -3.50 -17.48
CA SER A 169 -4.53 -3.07 -16.43
C SER A 169 -3.99 -3.19 -15.00
N ALA A 170 -2.82 -3.77 -14.80
CA ALA A 170 -2.23 -3.89 -13.47
C ALA A 170 -1.27 -2.74 -13.18
N GLY A 171 -1.42 -2.08 -12.03
CA GLY A 171 -0.64 -0.94 -11.59
C GLY A 171 0.86 -1.20 -11.43
N GLY A 172 1.68 -0.12 -11.46
CA GLY A 172 3.12 -0.14 -11.18
C GLY A 172 4.03 -0.11 -12.41
N ARG A 173 5.35 -0.05 -12.17
CA ARG A 173 6.39 0.09 -13.22
C ARG A 173 6.88 -1.23 -13.77
N GLN A 174 6.91 -2.28 -12.95
CA GLN A 174 7.45 -3.59 -13.33
C GLN A 174 6.58 -4.24 -14.40
N PRO A 175 7.16 -4.88 -15.44
CA PRO A 175 6.43 -5.66 -16.43
C PRO A 175 5.62 -6.77 -15.77
N LYS A 176 4.36 -6.89 -16.17
CA LYS A 176 3.43 -7.86 -15.60
C LYS A 176 2.33 -8.25 -16.55
N ALA A 177 1.70 -9.40 -16.27
CA ALA A 177 0.58 -9.93 -17.03
C ALA A 177 -0.53 -10.44 -16.10
N ILE A 178 -1.77 -10.23 -16.51
CA ILE A 178 -2.95 -10.77 -15.86
C ILE A 178 -3.33 -12.06 -16.58
N ILE A 179 -3.15 -13.20 -15.91
CA ILE A 179 -3.39 -14.52 -16.48
C ILE A 179 -4.44 -15.29 -15.69
N ALA A 180 -5.04 -16.27 -16.34
CA ALA A 180 -5.90 -17.27 -15.71
C ALA A 180 -5.29 -18.65 -15.97
N ILE A 181 -5.21 -19.47 -14.95
CA ILE A 181 -4.62 -20.81 -14.99
C ILE A 181 -5.71 -21.80 -14.61
N ASN A 182 -5.90 -22.82 -15.46
CA ASN A 182 -6.72 -23.97 -15.11
C ASN A 182 -5.89 -24.94 -14.26
N GLY A 183 -6.33 -25.19 -13.03
CA GLY A 183 -5.59 -26.03 -12.08
C GLY A 183 -5.45 -27.50 -12.52
N ASP A 184 -6.43 -28.03 -13.27
CA ASP A 184 -6.45 -29.42 -13.69
C ASP A 184 -5.61 -29.66 -14.95
N THR A 185 -5.65 -28.74 -15.92
CA THR A 185 -5.00 -28.91 -17.23
C THR A 185 -3.69 -28.16 -17.37
N GLY A 186 -3.42 -27.18 -16.48
CA GLY A 186 -2.30 -26.24 -16.61
C GLY A 186 -2.46 -25.24 -17.76
N GLU A 187 -3.63 -25.19 -18.42
CA GLU A 187 -3.88 -24.23 -19.50
C GLU A 187 -3.83 -22.80 -18.99
N ILE A 188 -3.13 -21.92 -19.73
CA ILE A 188 -2.99 -20.51 -19.40
C ILE A 188 -3.75 -19.66 -20.44
N ARG A 189 -4.59 -18.76 -19.95
CA ARG A 189 -5.37 -17.81 -20.75
C ARG A 189 -5.22 -16.38 -20.22
N SER A 190 -5.79 -15.42 -20.94
CA SER A 190 -5.92 -14.06 -20.43
C SER A 190 -6.82 -14.04 -19.18
N GLY A 191 -6.29 -13.54 -18.07
CA GLY A 191 -7.01 -13.39 -16.80
C GLY A 191 -7.82 -12.09 -16.69
N GLN A 192 -7.89 -11.31 -17.78
CA GLN A 192 -8.66 -10.07 -17.81
C GLN A 192 -10.14 -10.29 -18.10
N ILE A 193 -10.47 -11.43 -18.72
CA ILE A 193 -11.84 -11.83 -19.02
C ILE A 193 -12.36 -12.62 -17.82
N ALA A 194 -13.50 -12.19 -17.26
CA ALA A 194 -14.19 -12.92 -16.20
C ALA A 194 -15.03 -14.08 -16.78
N GLY A 195 -15.50 -14.99 -15.93
CA GLY A 195 -16.44 -16.05 -16.32
C GLY A 195 -15.79 -17.25 -17.01
N GLN A 196 -14.53 -17.56 -16.70
CA GLN A 196 -13.84 -18.76 -17.19
C GLN A 196 -13.95 -19.86 -16.15
N SER A 197 -14.86 -20.78 -16.33
CA SER A 197 -15.07 -21.92 -15.41
C SER A 197 -13.82 -22.79 -15.30
N GLY A 198 -13.44 -23.15 -14.07
CA GLY A 198 -12.25 -23.97 -13.79
C GLY A 198 -10.92 -23.21 -13.85
N PHE A 199 -10.94 -21.88 -14.02
CA PHE A 199 -9.73 -21.07 -14.02
C PHE A 199 -9.64 -20.22 -12.75
N GLU A 200 -8.43 -20.13 -12.20
CA GLU A 200 -8.05 -19.19 -11.15
C GLU A 200 -7.30 -18.00 -11.77
N TYR A 201 -7.46 -16.83 -11.17
CA TYR A 201 -6.95 -15.57 -11.72
C TYR A 201 -5.71 -15.10 -10.97
N TYR A 202 -4.67 -14.74 -11.71
CA TYR A 202 -3.37 -14.39 -11.18
C TYR A 202 -2.82 -13.11 -11.80
N LEU A 203 -1.99 -12.43 -11.03
CA LEU A 203 -1.03 -11.44 -11.49
C LEU A 203 0.34 -12.10 -11.54
N LEU A 204 0.96 -12.11 -12.72
CA LEU A 204 2.32 -12.55 -12.95
C LEU A 204 3.23 -11.32 -13.13
N LYS A 205 4.20 -11.11 -12.26
CA LYS A 205 5.25 -10.13 -12.41
C LYS A 205 6.48 -10.80 -13.03
N PHE A 206 6.97 -10.26 -14.14
CA PHE A 206 8.15 -10.80 -14.79
C PHE A 206 9.39 -10.50 -13.95
N GLY A 207 10.16 -11.54 -13.64
CA GLY A 207 11.35 -11.43 -12.82
C GLY A 207 12.49 -10.75 -13.59
N ASN A 208 13.26 -9.94 -12.89
CA ASN A 208 14.53 -9.40 -13.37
C ASN A 208 15.67 -10.10 -12.63
N SER A 209 16.49 -10.84 -13.37
CA SER A 209 17.59 -11.62 -12.79
C SER A 209 18.69 -10.75 -12.19
N GLU A 210 18.89 -9.51 -12.63
CA GLU A 210 19.89 -8.61 -12.08
C GLU A 210 19.64 -8.32 -10.61
N TYR A 211 18.39 -8.07 -10.26
CA TYR A 211 17.94 -7.74 -8.90
C TYR A 211 17.31 -8.91 -8.16
N SER A 212 17.28 -10.12 -8.75
CA SER A 212 16.54 -11.27 -8.21
C SER A 212 15.11 -10.89 -7.80
N SER A 213 14.43 -10.08 -8.62
CA SER A 213 13.22 -9.38 -8.19
C SER A 213 12.08 -10.32 -7.82
N ALA A 214 11.91 -11.43 -8.54
CA ALA A 214 10.88 -12.42 -8.24
C ALA A 214 11.18 -13.21 -6.96
N GLU A 215 12.43 -13.62 -6.79
CA GLU A 215 12.91 -14.35 -5.61
C GLU A 215 12.85 -13.48 -4.36
N LEU A 216 13.21 -12.19 -4.50
CA LEU A 216 13.16 -11.22 -3.42
C LEU A 216 11.72 -10.93 -2.99
N GLU A 217 10.81 -10.70 -3.95
CA GLU A 217 9.39 -10.49 -3.64
C GLU A 217 8.78 -11.73 -2.97
N MET A 218 9.22 -12.94 -3.38
CA MET A 218 8.82 -14.18 -2.71
C MET A 218 9.36 -14.30 -1.28
N ALA A 219 10.58 -13.86 -1.03
CA ALA A 219 11.14 -13.82 0.31
C ALA A 219 10.38 -12.85 1.22
N TYR A 220 10.04 -11.66 0.71
CA TYR A 220 9.22 -10.68 1.42
C TYR A 220 7.79 -11.19 1.68
N TYR A 221 7.20 -11.88 0.72
CA TYR A 221 5.91 -12.55 0.92
C TYR A 221 5.95 -13.54 2.09
N GLU A 222 6.97 -14.42 2.15
CA GLU A 222 7.09 -15.39 3.25
C GLU A 222 7.30 -14.69 4.59
N MET A 223 8.15 -13.67 4.65
CA MET A 223 8.32 -12.86 5.87
C MET A 223 7.01 -12.17 6.29
N ALA A 224 6.28 -11.58 5.34
CA ALA A 224 5.01 -10.92 5.63
C ALA A 224 3.97 -11.90 6.20
N MET A 225 3.88 -13.09 5.61
CA MET A 225 3.00 -14.16 6.12
C MET A 225 3.41 -14.61 7.52
N ASN A 226 4.72 -14.79 7.78
CA ASN A 226 5.25 -15.14 9.09
C ASN A 226 5.02 -14.02 10.14
N ALA A 227 4.99 -12.76 9.70
CA ALA A 227 4.63 -11.61 10.53
C ALA A 227 3.11 -11.51 10.78
N GLY A 228 2.29 -12.36 10.18
CA GLY A 228 0.83 -12.38 10.30
C GLY A 228 0.13 -11.33 9.43
N ILE A 229 0.78 -10.84 8.36
CA ILE A 229 0.16 -9.98 7.35
C ILE A 229 -0.72 -10.84 6.44
N ASN A 230 -1.92 -10.37 6.16
CA ASN A 230 -2.84 -11.03 5.24
C ASN A 230 -2.43 -10.73 3.80
N MET A 231 -2.01 -11.77 3.06
CA MET A 231 -1.66 -11.69 1.63
C MET A 231 -2.38 -12.80 0.84
N MET A 232 -2.51 -12.61 -0.47
CA MET A 232 -3.02 -13.65 -1.34
C MET A 232 -1.96 -14.73 -1.56
N PRO A 233 -2.35 -16.01 -1.78
CA PRO A 233 -1.44 -17.08 -2.10
C PRO A 233 -0.51 -16.71 -3.26
N SER A 234 0.79 -16.82 -3.02
CA SER A 234 1.82 -16.44 -3.99
C SER A 234 2.88 -17.53 -4.10
N ARG A 235 3.52 -17.61 -5.27
CA ARG A 235 4.59 -18.57 -5.54
C ARG A 235 5.51 -18.09 -6.66
N LEU A 236 6.71 -18.66 -6.70
CA LEU A 236 7.53 -18.54 -7.90
C LEU A 236 6.92 -19.39 -9.02
N TYR A 237 6.93 -18.84 -10.21
CA TYR A 237 6.52 -19.49 -11.44
C TYR A 237 7.67 -19.49 -12.43
N MET A 238 8.16 -20.69 -12.77
CA MET A 238 9.34 -20.83 -13.63
C MET A 238 8.92 -20.92 -15.09
N VAL A 239 9.53 -20.08 -15.93
CA VAL A 239 9.43 -20.13 -17.39
C VAL A 239 10.85 -20.22 -17.94
N GLU A 240 11.19 -21.37 -18.58
CA GLU A 240 12.50 -21.63 -19.19
C GLU A 240 13.73 -21.27 -18.33
N GLY A 241 13.68 -21.60 -17.07
CA GLY A 241 14.78 -21.36 -16.13
C GLY A 241 14.79 -19.99 -15.45
N SER A 242 13.91 -19.07 -15.87
CA SER A 242 13.71 -17.77 -15.23
C SER A 242 12.54 -17.81 -14.25
N ASN A 243 12.72 -17.27 -13.05
CA ASN A 243 11.68 -17.16 -12.06
C ASN A 243 10.87 -15.88 -12.25
N HIS A 244 9.56 -16.00 -12.09
CA HIS A 244 8.60 -14.91 -12.05
C HIS A 244 7.77 -15.01 -10.77
N PHE A 245 7.28 -13.88 -10.25
CA PHE A 245 6.42 -13.87 -9.07
C PHE A 245 4.96 -13.96 -9.51
N LEU A 246 4.26 -14.98 -9.03
CA LEU A 246 2.86 -15.24 -9.33
C LEU A 246 2.03 -15.10 -8.06
N THR A 247 1.05 -14.19 -8.04
CA THR A 247 0.12 -13.99 -6.92
C THR A 247 -1.32 -14.10 -7.37
N GLN A 248 -2.16 -14.73 -6.56
CA GLN A 248 -3.59 -14.83 -6.83
C GLN A 248 -4.25 -13.45 -6.70
N ARG A 249 -5.21 -13.15 -7.57
CA ARG A 249 -5.92 -11.88 -7.54
C ARG A 249 -6.96 -11.86 -6.42
N PHE A 250 -6.94 -10.78 -5.61
CA PHE A 250 -7.92 -10.56 -4.54
C PHE A 250 -9.21 -9.89 -5.02
N ASP A 251 -9.21 -9.35 -6.24
CA ASP A 251 -10.37 -8.70 -6.84
C ASP A 251 -11.25 -9.68 -7.65
N ARG A 252 -11.10 -10.96 -7.36
CA ARG A 252 -11.93 -12.04 -7.90
C ARG A 252 -12.49 -12.89 -6.76
N ASP A 253 -13.76 -13.24 -6.91
CA ASP A 253 -14.45 -14.23 -6.09
C ASP A 253 -15.04 -15.28 -7.05
N GLY A 254 -14.26 -16.36 -7.27
CA GLY A 254 -14.49 -17.26 -8.38
C GLY A 254 -14.47 -16.53 -9.72
N GLU A 255 -15.57 -16.61 -10.47
CA GLU A 255 -15.73 -15.94 -11.76
C GLU A 255 -16.14 -14.45 -11.66
N LYS A 256 -16.50 -13.99 -10.45
CA LYS A 256 -17.05 -12.63 -10.23
C LYS A 256 -15.94 -11.63 -9.95
N LYS A 257 -16.14 -10.41 -10.47
CA LYS A 257 -15.28 -9.26 -10.15
C LYS A 257 -15.74 -8.60 -8.85
N LEU A 258 -14.80 -8.27 -7.98
CA LEU A 258 -15.02 -7.41 -6.82
C LEU A 258 -14.60 -5.98 -7.16
N HIS A 259 -15.33 -4.99 -6.66
CA HIS A 259 -14.94 -3.60 -6.83
C HIS A 259 -13.78 -3.27 -5.88
N ILE A 260 -12.76 -2.60 -6.40
CA ILE A 260 -11.61 -2.15 -5.61
C ILE A 260 -11.34 -0.66 -5.84
N GLN A 261 -10.81 -0.02 -4.81
CA GLN A 261 -10.24 1.32 -4.90
C GLN A 261 -9.00 1.40 -4.01
N THR A 262 -7.99 2.11 -4.50
CA THR A 262 -6.81 2.43 -3.70
C THR A 262 -7.11 3.54 -2.69
N LEU A 263 -6.23 3.74 -1.70
CA LEU A 263 -6.32 4.88 -0.78
C LEU A 263 -6.29 6.20 -1.56
N ALA A 264 -5.46 6.29 -2.62
CA ALA A 264 -5.39 7.46 -3.49
C ALA A 264 -6.74 7.80 -4.13
N ALA A 265 -7.54 6.80 -4.49
CA ALA A 265 -8.85 7.00 -5.11
C ALA A 265 -9.94 7.37 -4.10
N ILE A 266 -9.97 6.69 -2.94
CA ILE A 266 -10.99 6.89 -1.91
C ILE A 266 -10.82 8.23 -1.19
N GLN A 267 -9.57 8.60 -0.87
CA GLN A 267 -9.21 9.82 -0.18
C GLN A 267 -8.06 10.50 -0.94
N PRO A 268 -8.36 11.32 -1.96
CA PRO A 268 -7.36 12.09 -2.68
C PRO A 268 -6.47 12.88 -1.73
N GLY A 269 -5.17 12.90 -1.98
CA GLY A 269 -4.20 13.59 -1.15
C GLY A 269 -3.73 12.84 0.10
N ALA A 270 -4.37 11.74 0.47
CA ALA A 270 -3.93 10.96 1.61
C ALA A 270 -2.51 10.42 1.38
N ASN A 271 -1.59 10.73 2.30
CA ASN A 271 -0.18 10.36 2.21
C ASN A 271 0.42 9.97 3.56
N SER A 272 -0.43 9.63 4.55
CA SER A 272 0.01 9.20 5.88
C SER A 272 -0.74 7.96 6.36
N TYR A 273 -0.11 7.19 7.23
CA TYR A 273 -0.75 6.05 7.87
C TYR A 273 -1.88 6.47 8.83
N GLU A 274 -1.82 7.67 9.39
CA GLU A 274 -2.90 8.29 10.18
C GLU A 274 -4.16 8.49 9.34
N GLU A 275 -4.00 8.97 8.10
CA GLU A 275 -5.13 9.14 7.18
C GLU A 275 -5.68 7.79 6.72
N LEU A 276 -4.81 6.79 6.47
CA LEU A 276 -5.23 5.43 6.14
C LEU A 276 -6.09 4.82 7.27
N ILE A 277 -5.68 4.93 8.54
CA ILE A 277 -6.51 4.52 9.68
C ILE A 277 -7.83 5.29 9.73
N THR A 278 -7.78 6.59 9.45
CA THR A 278 -8.99 7.43 9.41
C THR A 278 -9.96 6.96 8.32
N VAL A 279 -9.45 6.59 7.15
CA VAL A 279 -10.26 6.02 6.05
C VAL A 279 -10.87 4.68 6.47
N CYS A 280 -10.10 3.79 7.09
CA CYS A 280 -10.65 2.52 7.62
C CYS A 280 -11.85 2.76 8.53
N ARG A 281 -11.78 3.74 9.43
CA ARG A 281 -12.88 4.09 10.32
C ARG A 281 -14.07 4.73 9.64
N LYS A 282 -13.82 5.63 8.68
CA LYS A 282 -14.88 6.24 7.86
C LYS A 282 -15.63 5.21 7.02
N LEU A 283 -14.95 4.15 6.58
CA LEU A 283 -15.53 3.01 5.87
C LEU A 283 -16.17 1.97 6.81
N HIS A 284 -16.16 2.22 8.13
CA HIS A 284 -16.67 1.30 9.16
C HIS A 284 -16.02 -0.08 9.15
N LEU A 285 -14.72 -0.14 8.82
CA LEU A 285 -13.99 -1.39 8.85
C LEU A 285 -13.77 -1.87 10.30
N PRO A 286 -13.64 -3.18 10.54
CA PRO A 286 -13.39 -3.72 11.86
C PRO A 286 -12.01 -3.28 12.39
N GLU A 287 -11.85 -3.26 13.71
CA GLU A 287 -10.58 -2.89 14.37
C GLU A 287 -9.41 -3.81 13.95
N SER A 288 -9.69 -5.06 13.56
CA SER A 288 -8.70 -5.96 12.97
C SER A 288 -8.02 -5.38 11.74
N ASP A 289 -8.75 -4.62 10.92
CA ASP A 289 -8.19 -3.99 9.71
C ASP A 289 -7.29 -2.82 10.08
N CYS A 290 -7.61 -2.06 11.14
CA CYS A 290 -6.72 -1.04 11.68
C CYS A 290 -5.43 -1.65 12.26
N GLN A 291 -5.52 -2.79 12.93
CA GLN A 291 -4.35 -3.54 13.41
C GLN A 291 -3.52 -4.09 12.26
N GLU A 292 -4.17 -4.55 11.18
CA GLU A 292 -3.51 -5.01 9.97
C GLU A 292 -2.74 -3.85 9.28
N VAL A 293 -3.33 -2.66 9.17
CA VAL A 293 -2.64 -1.45 8.67
C VAL A 293 -1.42 -1.14 9.53
N PHE A 294 -1.55 -1.20 10.85
CA PHE A 294 -0.42 -0.97 11.76
C PHE A 294 0.68 -2.03 11.56
N ARG A 295 0.32 -3.30 11.40
CA ARG A 295 1.27 -4.40 11.13
C ARG A 295 2.03 -4.17 9.82
N ARG A 296 1.34 -3.77 8.75
CA ARG A 296 1.96 -3.44 7.45
C ARG A 296 2.89 -2.23 7.57
N MET A 297 2.48 -1.19 8.29
CA MET A 297 3.33 -0.03 8.56
C MET A 297 4.64 -0.44 9.25
N VAL A 298 4.56 -1.22 10.34
CA VAL A 298 5.73 -1.72 11.06
C VAL A 298 6.62 -2.59 10.16
N PHE A 299 6.00 -3.46 9.34
CA PHE A 299 6.72 -4.28 8.38
C PHE A 299 7.44 -3.44 7.33
N ASN A 300 6.74 -2.48 6.71
CA ASN A 300 7.33 -1.60 5.69
C ASN A 300 8.55 -0.84 6.25
N ILE A 301 8.43 -0.31 7.47
CA ILE A 301 9.53 0.41 8.13
C ILE A 301 10.72 -0.53 8.39
N LEU A 302 10.50 -1.64 9.08
CA LEU A 302 11.59 -2.53 9.52
C LEU A 302 12.19 -3.35 8.38
N ALA A 303 11.40 -3.68 7.35
CA ALA A 303 11.86 -4.38 6.15
C ALA A 303 12.39 -3.44 5.06
N ASN A 304 12.40 -2.13 5.30
CA ASN A 304 12.78 -1.10 4.33
C ASN A 304 12.04 -1.21 2.99
N ASN A 305 10.73 -1.52 3.06
CA ASN A 305 9.85 -1.39 1.89
C ASN A 305 9.40 0.07 1.77
N THR A 306 10.19 0.86 1.06
CA THR A 306 10.00 2.32 0.97
C THR A 306 9.05 2.78 -0.13
N ASP A 307 8.58 1.87 -0.99
CA ASP A 307 7.55 2.16 -2.00
C ASP A 307 6.12 2.00 -1.45
N ASP A 308 5.95 2.34 -0.19
CA ASP A 308 4.70 2.21 0.56
C ASP A 308 3.70 3.34 0.26
N HIS A 309 3.56 3.72 -1.03
CA HIS A 309 2.69 4.81 -1.44
C HIS A 309 1.19 4.47 -1.34
N ASN A 310 0.35 5.49 -1.40
CA ASN A 310 -1.10 5.39 -1.22
C ASN A 310 -1.84 4.52 -2.25
N LYS A 311 -1.22 4.16 -3.38
CA LYS A 311 -1.77 3.17 -4.33
C LYS A 311 -1.46 1.72 -3.93
N ASN A 312 -0.57 1.47 -2.97
CA ASN A 312 -0.25 0.14 -2.45
C ASN A 312 -1.15 -0.28 -1.27
N PHE A 313 -2.17 0.54 -0.97
CA PHE A 313 -3.23 0.23 -0.02
C PHE A 313 -4.57 0.30 -0.72
N SER A 314 -5.30 -0.81 -0.76
CA SER A 314 -6.59 -0.89 -1.43
C SER A 314 -7.69 -1.37 -0.50
N PHE A 315 -8.91 -1.05 -0.91
CA PHE A 315 -10.13 -1.48 -0.26
C PHE A 315 -11.00 -2.22 -1.28
N ILE A 316 -11.65 -3.29 -0.83
CA ILE A 316 -12.53 -4.13 -1.64
C ILE A 316 -13.97 -3.86 -1.22
N MET A 317 -14.86 -3.68 -2.18
CA MET A 317 -16.29 -3.63 -1.95
C MET A 317 -16.96 -4.85 -2.58
N THR A 318 -17.75 -5.52 -1.78
CA THR A 318 -18.62 -6.63 -2.21
C THR A 318 -19.91 -6.10 -2.86
N PRO A 319 -20.65 -6.92 -3.64
CA PRO A 319 -21.87 -6.47 -4.32
C PRO A 319 -22.98 -5.95 -3.37
N ASP A 320 -22.94 -6.31 -2.09
CA ASP A 320 -23.85 -5.78 -1.07
C ASP A 320 -23.38 -4.42 -0.48
N GLY A 321 -22.34 -3.82 -1.06
CA GLY A 321 -21.86 -2.48 -0.68
C GLY A 321 -20.96 -2.43 0.56
N LYS A 322 -20.55 -3.59 1.09
CA LYS A 322 -19.65 -3.65 2.26
C LYS A 322 -18.20 -3.53 1.86
N TRP A 323 -17.48 -2.66 2.55
CA TRP A 323 -16.05 -2.43 2.36
C TRP A 323 -15.20 -3.25 3.33
N ARG A 324 -14.00 -3.62 2.91
CA ARG A 324 -12.95 -4.23 3.72
C ARG A 324 -11.57 -3.83 3.20
N LEU A 325 -10.56 -3.93 4.05
CA LEU A 325 -9.17 -3.76 3.62
C LEU A 325 -8.79 -4.92 2.68
N SER A 326 -8.08 -4.64 1.59
CA SER A 326 -7.57 -5.70 0.72
C SER A 326 -6.46 -6.50 1.41
N PRO A 327 -6.16 -7.73 0.99
CA PRO A 327 -4.86 -8.34 1.27
C PRO A 327 -3.72 -7.40 0.86
N ALA A 328 -2.58 -7.50 1.53
CA ALA A 328 -1.39 -6.73 1.17
C ALA A 328 -0.80 -7.22 -0.17
N TYR A 329 -0.15 -6.33 -0.88
CA TYR A 329 0.54 -6.59 -2.14
C TYR A 329 1.71 -5.62 -2.31
N ASP A 330 2.59 -5.87 -3.26
CA ASP A 330 3.77 -5.05 -3.55
C ASP A 330 4.67 -4.82 -2.34
N LEU A 331 4.85 -5.87 -1.51
CA LEU A 331 5.82 -5.85 -0.42
C LEU A 331 7.15 -6.41 -0.92
N THR A 332 8.14 -5.54 -1.08
CA THR A 332 9.48 -5.92 -1.52
C THR A 332 10.49 -4.82 -1.17
N TYR A 333 11.78 -5.14 -1.25
CA TYR A 333 12.83 -4.11 -1.16
C TYR A 333 12.92 -3.36 -2.49
N ILE A 334 13.04 -2.04 -2.41
CA ILE A 334 13.17 -1.19 -3.59
C ILE A 334 14.61 -0.68 -3.71
N PHE A 335 15.29 -1.09 -4.78
CA PHE A 335 16.59 -0.54 -5.12
C PHE A 335 16.44 0.81 -5.80
N ASN A 336 16.89 1.88 -5.15
CA ASN A 336 16.86 3.20 -5.76
C ASN A 336 18.02 3.33 -6.77
N THR A 337 17.72 3.03 -8.02
CA THR A 337 18.68 3.12 -9.15
C THR A 337 18.75 4.51 -9.76
N GLY A 338 17.84 5.42 -9.39
CA GLY A 338 17.68 6.74 -10.01
C GLY A 338 18.23 7.93 -9.22
N GLY A 339 18.65 7.74 -7.96
CA GLY A 339 19.34 8.77 -7.17
C GLY A 339 18.50 9.98 -6.73
N TYR A 340 17.17 9.97 -6.90
CA TYR A 340 16.32 11.11 -6.57
C TYR A 340 15.95 11.24 -5.09
N LEU A 341 15.88 10.13 -4.37
CA LEU A 341 15.60 10.10 -2.92
C LEU A 341 16.50 9.08 -2.24
N PRO A 342 16.87 9.28 -0.97
CA PRO A 342 17.51 8.23 -0.17
C PRO A 342 16.65 6.96 -0.15
N GLU A 343 17.30 5.80 -0.14
CA GLU A 343 16.62 4.50 -0.07
C GLU A 343 15.76 4.34 1.20
N GLU A 344 16.04 5.12 2.23
CA GLU A 344 15.33 5.09 3.52
C GLU A 344 14.06 5.96 3.57
N ASN A 345 13.77 6.73 2.52
CA ASN A 345 12.58 7.59 2.51
C ASN A 345 11.33 6.79 2.11
N HIS A 346 10.42 6.62 3.05
CA HIS A 346 9.08 6.11 2.79
C HIS A 346 8.23 7.06 1.95
N CYS A 347 7.19 6.55 1.29
CA CYS A 347 6.22 7.36 0.57
C CYS A 347 5.08 7.85 1.47
N MET A 348 4.76 7.10 2.53
CA MET A 348 3.72 7.46 3.51
C MET A 348 4.33 8.01 4.79
N TYR A 349 3.78 9.11 5.28
CA TYR A 349 4.19 9.69 6.56
C TYR A 349 3.75 8.83 7.75
N VAL A 350 4.62 8.77 8.76
CA VAL A 350 4.30 8.33 10.12
C VAL A 350 4.66 9.48 11.05
N ARG A 351 3.68 10.09 11.71
CA ARG A 351 3.89 11.27 12.58
C ARG A 351 4.73 12.37 11.92
N ALA A 352 4.36 12.72 10.69
CA ALA A 352 5.04 13.70 9.85
C ALA A 352 6.50 13.36 9.49
N LYS A 353 6.92 12.10 9.60
CA LYS A 353 8.24 11.61 9.20
C LYS A 353 8.12 10.65 8.02
N LEU A 354 9.05 10.74 7.07
CA LEU A 354 9.23 9.79 5.97
C LEU A 354 10.45 8.88 6.18
N ARG A 355 11.35 9.25 7.10
CA ARG A 355 12.55 8.50 7.46
C ARG A 355 12.89 8.70 8.93
N ASP A 356 13.89 8.01 9.43
CA ASP A 356 14.32 8.06 10.84
C ASP A 356 13.13 7.82 11.80
N ILE A 357 12.23 6.91 11.37
CA ILE A 357 11.03 6.55 12.13
C ILE A 357 11.47 5.64 13.29
N THR A 358 11.32 6.13 14.49
CA THR A 358 11.76 5.41 15.70
C THR A 358 10.65 4.50 16.23
N ARG A 359 11.03 3.53 17.06
CA ARG A 359 10.07 2.71 17.82
C ARG A 359 9.09 3.57 18.62
N GLN A 360 9.57 4.70 19.20
CA GLN A 360 8.71 5.62 19.95
C GLN A 360 7.68 6.29 19.03
N ASP A 361 8.04 6.71 17.82
CA ASP A 361 7.09 7.27 16.86
C ASP A 361 5.96 6.28 16.55
N VAL A 362 6.32 5.01 16.37
CA VAL A 362 5.34 3.94 16.09
C VAL A 362 4.46 3.63 17.31
N MET A 363 5.02 3.63 18.51
CA MET A 363 4.24 3.46 19.74
C MET A 363 3.28 4.62 20.00
N ASP A 364 3.71 5.84 19.72
CA ASP A 364 2.85 7.04 19.82
C ASP A 364 1.76 7.05 18.73
N PHE A 365 2.10 6.63 17.49
CA PHE A 365 1.12 6.39 16.46
C PHE A 365 0.05 5.41 16.94
N ALA A 366 0.46 4.26 17.49
CA ALA A 366 -0.44 3.24 17.99
C ALA A 366 -1.37 3.77 19.09
N ARG A 367 -0.82 4.55 20.03
CA ARG A 367 -1.60 5.19 21.11
C ARG A 367 -2.66 6.14 20.55
N ASN A 368 -2.24 7.05 19.65
CA ASN A 368 -3.12 8.05 19.04
C ASN A 368 -4.19 7.42 18.15
N SER A 369 -3.83 6.31 17.51
CA SER A 369 -4.71 5.54 16.63
C SER A 369 -5.49 4.44 17.37
N GLY A 370 -5.37 4.30 18.69
CA GLY A 370 -6.10 3.31 19.51
C GLY A 370 -5.77 1.86 19.16
N ILE A 371 -4.59 1.58 18.61
CA ILE A 371 -4.16 0.23 18.23
C ILE A 371 -3.91 -0.60 19.49
N ARG A 372 -4.52 -1.78 19.56
CA ARG A 372 -4.37 -2.70 20.68
C ARG A 372 -3.10 -3.55 20.55
N ARG A 373 -2.38 -3.75 21.67
CA ARG A 373 -1.18 -4.60 21.77
C ARG A 373 -0.08 -4.27 20.75
N PRO A 374 0.27 -2.98 20.53
CA PRO A 374 1.23 -2.61 19.50
C PRO A 374 2.60 -3.27 19.69
N ALA A 375 3.09 -3.41 20.94
CA ALA A 375 4.37 -4.08 21.23
C ALA A 375 4.38 -5.55 20.80
N ALA A 376 3.28 -6.26 20.87
CA ALA A 376 3.19 -7.64 20.37
C ALA A 376 3.30 -7.68 18.84
N ILE A 377 2.59 -6.78 18.16
CA ILE A 377 2.65 -6.68 16.68
C ILE A 377 4.09 -6.34 16.23
N ILE A 378 4.75 -5.38 16.87
CA ILE A 378 6.15 -5.03 16.56
C ILE A 378 7.06 -6.24 16.76
N ARG A 379 6.92 -6.97 17.85
CA ARG A 379 7.71 -8.18 18.14
C ARG A 379 7.49 -9.27 17.10
N ASP A 380 6.23 -9.52 16.68
CA ASP A 380 5.91 -10.53 15.68
C ASP A 380 6.58 -10.20 14.34
N VAL A 381 6.52 -8.94 13.91
CA VAL A 381 7.18 -8.45 12.70
C VAL A 381 8.70 -8.57 12.83
N ALA A 382 9.29 -8.11 13.93
CA ALA A 382 10.74 -8.19 14.15
C ALA A 382 11.25 -9.64 14.12
N ASN A 383 10.53 -10.57 14.77
CA ASN A 383 10.87 -12.00 14.76
C ASN A 383 10.81 -12.62 13.35
N SER A 384 9.88 -12.20 12.53
CA SER A 384 9.83 -12.63 11.14
C SER A 384 11.02 -12.12 10.33
N LEU A 385 11.39 -10.86 10.49
CA LEU A 385 12.49 -10.24 9.76
C LEU A 385 13.86 -10.78 10.14
N LYS A 386 14.06 -11.25 11.37
CA LYS A 386 15.28 -11.97 11.79
C LYS A 386 15.56 -13.24 10.96
N GLN A 387 14.56 -13.74 10.23
CA GLN A 387 14.69 -14.92 9.36
C GLN A 387 15.05 -14.54 7.90
N PHE A 388 15.24 -13.25 7.59
CA PHE A 388 15.42 -12.78 6.21
C PHE A 388 16.48 -13.54 5.45
N ARG A 389 17.72 -13.67 5.99
CA ARG A 389 18.82 -14.37 5.31
C ARG A 389 18.43 -15.79 4.91
N SER A 390 17.90 -16.57 5.85
CA SER A 390 17.54 -17.97 5.60
C SER A 390 16.42 -18.10 4.56
N ILE A 391 15.43 -17.21 4.59
CA ILE A 391 14.32 -17.18 3.63
C ILE A 391 14.82 -16.74 2.25
N ALA A 392 15.65 -15.69 2.17
CA ALA A 392 16.20 -15.20 0.92
C ALA A 392 17.12 -16.25 0.24
N GLN A 393 17.94 -16.96 1.01
CA GLN A 393 18.75 -18.08 0.51
C GLN A 393 17.89 -19.25 0.01
N LYS A 394 16.81 -19.59 0.71
CA LYS A 394 15.83 -20.61 0.27
C LYS A 394 15.32 -20.30 -1.13
N TYR A 395 15.03 -19.05 -1.44
CA TYR A 395 14.53 -18.62 -2.76
C TYR A 395 15.66 -18.27 -3.73
N LYS A 396 16.92 -18.43 -3.36
CA LYS A 396 18.11 -18.19 -4.21
C LYS A 396 18.27 -16.72 -4.63
N VAL A 397 17.90 -15.79 -3.75
CA VAL A 397 18.29 -14.37 -3.90
C VAL A 397 19.80 -14.26 -3.95
N LYS A 398 20.37 -13.40 -4.79
CA LYS A 398 21.81 -13.20 -4.91
C LYS A 398 22.42 -12.73 -3.59
N GLU A 399 23.56 -13.33 -3.19
CA GLU A 399 24.18 -13.13 -1.87
C GLU A 399 24.57 -11.66 -1.60
N ASN A 400 25.00 -10.93 -2.65
CA ASN A 400 25.31 -9.50 -2.53
C ASN A 400 24.07 -8.65 -2.21
N LEU A 401 22.89 -9.04 -2.69
CA LEU A 401 21.63 -8.38 -2.36
C LEU A 401 21.19 -8.75 -0.95
N ILE A 402 21.34 -10.02 -0.56
CA ILE A 402 21.04 -10.47 0.80
C ILE A 402 21.84 -9.66 1.82
N GLY A 403 23.16 -9.57 1.64
CA GLY A 403 24.01 -8.83 2.59
C GLY A 403 23.64 -7.35 2.70
N ARG A 404 23.29 -6.70 1.59
CA ARG A 404 22.85 -5.32 1.59
C ARG A 404 21.54 -5.11 2.37
N ILE A 405 20.52 -5.91 2.07
CA ILE A 405 19.19 -5.78 2.68
C ILE A 405 19.25 -6.16 4.17
N GLU A 406 19.96 -7.24 4.51
CA GLU A 406 20.13 -7.68 5.89
C GLU A 406 20.75 -6.58 6.75
N THR A 407 21.77 -5.86 6.23
CA THR A 407 22.39 -4.75 6.94
C THR A 407 21.38 -3.67 7.34
N TYR A 408 20.42 -3.32 6.45
CA TYR A 408 19.35 -2.38 6.77
C TYR A 408 18.40 -2.92 7.84
N ILE A 409 17.93 -4.15 7.65
CA ILE A 409 17.00 -4.80 8.60
C ILE A 409 17.64 -4.88 9.99
N ASP A 410 18.85 -5.37 10.09
CA ASP A 410 19.56 -5.54 11.37
C ASP A 410 19.80 -4.19 12.05
N THR A 411 20.22 -3.16 11.30
CA THR A 411 20.42 -1.81 11.84
C THR A 411 19.13 -1.28 12.47
N LEU A 412 17.99 -1.43 11.80
CA LEU A 412 16.70 -0.99 12.32
C LEU A 412 16.24 -1.83 13.51
N LEU A 413 16.39 -3.15 13.45
CA LEU A 413 16.02 -4.04 14.54
C LEU A 413 16.82 -3.72 15.81
N VAL A 414 18.15 -3.57 15.70
CA VAL A 414 19.02 -3.19 16.83
C VAL A 414 18.60 -1.83 17.39
N SER A 415 18.36 -0.83 16.53
CA SER A 415 17.97 0.51 17.01
C SER A 415 16.62 0.50 17.76
N TRP A 416 15.75 -0.45 17.45
CA TRP A 416 14.46 -0.59 18.13
C TRP A 416 14.57 -1.45 19.40
N GLU A 417 15.54 -2.40 19.49
CA GLU A 417 15.82 -3.18 20.69
C GLU A 417 16.55 -2.34 21.74
N GLU A 418 17.59 -1.60 21.38
CA GLU A 418 18.37 -0.75 22.31
C GLU A 418 17.51 0.26 23.04
N LYS A 419 16.52 0.87 22.34
CA LYS A 419 15.56 1.77 22.99
C LYS A 419 14.55 1.05 23.89
N ALA A 420 14.28 -0.23 23.65
CA ALA A 420 13.44 -1.03 24.54
C ALA A 420 14.17 -1.35 25.86
N GLU A 421 15.50 -1.54 25.82
CA GLU A 421 16.31 -1.75 27.03
C GLU A 421 16.53 -0.44 27.80
N SER A 422 16.70 0.70 27.11
CA SER A 422 16.80 2.01 27.77
C SER A 422 15.47 2.42 28.45
N ASP A 423 14.32 2.09 27.87
CA ASP A 423 13.03 2.27 28.51
C ASP A 423 12.82 1.34 29.73
N ASN A 424 13.48 0.14 29.72
CA ASN A 424 13.47 -0.77 30.86
C ASN A 424 14.55 -0.45 31.91
N SER A 425 15.60 0.32 31.57
CA SER A 425 16.68 0.69 32.50
C SER A 425 16.27 1.76 33.53
N LEU A 426 15.10 2.39 33.38
CA LEU A 426 14.49 3.30 34.34
C LEU A 426 13.60 2.60 35.37
N THR A 427 13.75 1.29 35.55
CA THR A 427 12.75 0.48 36.25
C THR A 427 12.79 0.57 37.78
N SER A 428 13.87 1.04 38.40
CA SER A 428 13.84 1.27 39.86
C SER A 428 14.91 2.22 40.36
N ILE A 429 14.51 3.11 41.24
CA ILE A 429 15.43 3.99 42.01
C ILE A 429 15.25 3.63 43.49
N THR A 430 16.34 3.36 44.21
CA THR A 430 16.25 3.23 45.66
C THR A 430 16.65 4.57 46.30
N VAL A 431 15.72 5.20 46.97
CA VAL A 431 15.93 6.48 47.63
C VAL A 431 15.56 6.31 49.11
N CYS A 432 16.49 6.52 50.01
CA CYS A 432 16.29 6.37 51.47
C CYS A 432 15.65 5.03 51.89
N GLY A 433 16.06 3.91 51.28
CA GLY A 433 15.57 2.56 51.61
C GLY A 433 14.19 2.22 51.02
N LYS A 434 13.60 3.09 50.17
CA LYS A 434 12.38 2.79 49.47
C LYS A 434 12.70 2.62 47.97
N THR A 435 12.16 1.56 47.37
CA THR A 435 12.29 1.29 45.95
C THR A 435 11.15 1.95 45.19
N ILE A 436 11.50 2.90 44.33
CA ILE A 436 10.58 3.52 43.35
C ILE A 436 10.80 2.81 42.03
N SER A 437 9.79 2.12 41.55
CA SER A 437 9.85 1.38 40.28
C SER A 437 8.77 1.87 39.29
N ASN A 438 8.90 1.47 38.03
CA ASN A 438 7.96 1.82 36.97
C ASN A 438 7.75 3.33 36.79
N LEU A 439 8.83 4.10 36.79
CA LEU A 439 8.76 5.54 36.51
C LEU A 439 8.33 5.77 35.05
N ARG A 440 7.19 6.46 34.88
CA ARG A 440 6.68 6.86 33.57
C ARG A 440 6.30 8.34 33.60
N ILE A 441 6.82 9.10 32.64
CA ILE A 441 6.53 10.54 32.50
C ILE A 441 5.71 10.73 31.26
N GLU A 442 4.59 11.46 31.37
CA GLU A 442 3.73 11.85 30.26
C GLU A 442 3.62 13.38 30.22
N GLN A 443 3.96 14.01 29.08
CA GLN A 443 3.75 15.42 28.88
C GLN A 443 2.27 15.71 28.62
N THR A 444 1.67 16.67 29.33
CA THR A 444 0.28 17.05 29.14
C THR A 444 0.16 18.33 28.30
N TYR A 445 -1.03 18.55 27.77
CA TYR A 445 -1.41 19.73 26.99
C TYR A 445 -1.36 20.98 27.88
N LYS A 446 -0.36 21.68 28.09
CA LYS A 446 -0.13 22.96 28.80
C LYS A 446 1.23 23.02 29.52
N GLY A 447 2.20 22.16 29.12
CA GLY A 447 3.53 22.20 29.71
C GLY A 447 3.63 21.63 31.13
N ASN A 448 2.62 20.87 31.56
CA ASN A 448 2.65 20.06 32.76
C ASN A 448 3.07 18.63 32.41
N TYR A 449 3.63 17.92 33.38
CA TYR A 449 4.01 16.51 33.25
C TYR A 449 3.26 15.69 34.27
N HIS A 450 2.79 14.49 33.86
CA HIS A 450 2.31 13.46 34.77
C HIS A 450 3.45 12.47 35.01
N LEU A 451 3.87 12.32 36.24
CA LEU A 451 4.77 11.28 36.70
C LEU A 451 3.96 10.16 37.35
N PHE A 452 4.11 8.97 36.83
CA PHE A 452 3.59 7.76 37.44
C PHE A 452 4.75 6.95 38.01
N ALA A 453 4.61 6.46 39.23
CA ALA A 453 5.62 5.64 39.87
C ALA A 453 4.96 4.63 40.81
N THR A 454 5.57 3.45 40.93
CA THR A 454 5.19 2.46 41.92
C THR A 454 6.08 2.66 43.16
N ILE A 455 5.50 3.03 44.28
CA ILE A 455 6.17 3.23 45.55
C ILE A 455 5.57 2.24 46.57
N ASP A 456 6.42 1.44 47.22
CA ASP A 456 6.02 0.40 48.15
C ASP A 456 4.92 -0.51 47.58
N GLY A 457 5.05 -0.88 46.27
CA GLY A 457 4.09 -1.77 45.57
C GLY A 457 2.74 -1.13 45.17
N LYS A 458 2.58 0.18 45.36
CA LYS A 458 1.36 0.92 44.99
C LYS A 458 1.68 1.94 43.88
N GLU A 459 0.91 1.93 42.82
CA GLU A 459 1.04 2.94 41.73
C GLU A 459 0.56 4.32 42.28
N ARG A 460 1.39 5.34 42.01
CA ARG A 460 1.14 6.74 42.41
C ARG A 460 1.28 7.64 41.18
N LYS A 461 0.39 8.64 41.10
CA LYS A 461 0.42 9.66 40.04
C LYS A 461 0.75 11.02 40.66
N PHE A 462 1.65 11.74 40.01
CA PHE A 462 2.05 13.11 40.42
C PHE A 462 1.89 14.03 39.23
N VAL A 463 1.46 15.27 39.48
CA VAL A 463 1.43 16.33 38.47
C VAL A 463 2.57 17.29 38.74
N ILE A 464 3.48 17.40 37.77
CA ILE A 464 4.66 18.24 37.83
C ILE A 464 4.47 19.40 36.84
N THR A 465 4.73 20.62 37.24
CA THR A 465 4.79 21.78 36.35
C THR A 465 6.19 22.35 36.34
N LYS A 466 6.64 22.85 35.18
CA LYS A 466 7.86 23.66 35.04
C LYS A 466 7.47 25.11 35.13
N LYS A 467 7.92 25.81 36.21
CA LYS A 467 7.80 27.27 36.33
C LYS A 467 9.19 27.88 36.23
N ARG A 468 9.45 28.62 35.17
CA ARG A 468 10.77 29.21 34.82
C ARG A 468 11.80 28.09 34.62
N GLU A 469 12.79 27.92 35.45
CA GLU A 469 13.76 26.80 35.35
C GLU A 469 13.63 25.77 36.47
N GLU A 470 12.55 25.82 37.28
CA GLU A 470 12.33 24.91 38.39
C GLU A 470 11.08 24.08 38.21
N TYR A 471 11.14 22.81 38.59
CA TYR A 471 9.99 21.88 38.61
C TYR A 471 9.31 21.96 39.97
N ALA A 472 7.98 22.05 39.97
CA ALA A 472 7.17 22.00 41.18
C ALA A 472 6.09 20.93 41.06
N ILE A 473 5.89 20.14 42.10
CA ILE A 473 4.79 19.18 42.20
C ILE A 473 3.55 19.98 42.62
N ILE A 474 2.50 19.93 41.77
CA ILE A 474 1.29 20.68 42.04
C ILE A 474 0.25 19.80 42.72
N GLU A 475 0.22 18.49 42.40
CA GLU A 475 -0.81 17.58 42.87
C GLU A 475 -0.30 16.14 42.92
N GLY A 476 -0.61 15.40 44.00
CA GLY A 476 -0.31 13.97 44.13
C GLY A 476 -0.61 13.44 45.51
N THR A 477 -1.24 12.28 45.56
CA THR A 477 -1.52 11.58 46.84
C THR A 477 -0.32 10.75 47.28
N GLY A 478 0.30 11.09 48.41
CA GLY A 478 1.30 10.26 49.08
C GLY A 478 2.75 10.72 49.02
N ILE A 479 3.02 11.98 48.60
CA ILE A 479 4.39 12.57 48.53
C ILE A 479 4.80 13.28 49.82
N ALA A 480 3.92 13.49 50.75
CA ALA A 480 4.17 14.27 51.97
C ALA A 480 5.42 13.83 52.79
N ASN A 481 6.09 12.76 52.39
CA ASN A 481 7.22 12.14 53.11
C ASN A 481 8.50 12.03 52.28
N LEU A 482 8.64 12.68 51.12
CA LEU A 482 9.90 12.74 50.40
C LEU A 482 10.74 13.95 50.89
N SER A 483 12.04 13.76 51.13
CA SER A 483 12.96 14.84 51.48
C SER A 483 13.27 15.74 50.29
N ALA A 484 13.75 16.99 50.54
CA ALA A 484 14.17 17.91 49.48
C ALA A 484 15.27 17.33 48.56
N GLU A 485 16.12 16.43 49.08
CA GLU A 485 17.17 15.73 48.30
C GLU A 485 16.53 14.69 47.39
N GLN A 486 15.51 14.00 47.82
CA GLN A 486 14.75 13.03 47.02
C GLN A 486 14.04 13.73 45.83
N TYR A 487 13.48 14.92 46.07
CA TYR A 487 12.93 15.72 45.00
C TYR A 487 14.00 16.17 43.99
N LYS A 488 15.15 16.65 44.46
CA LYS A 488 16.26 17.05 43.57
C LYS A 488 16.74 15.92 42.70
N GLU A 489 16.86 14.72 43.23
CA GLU A 489 17.29 13.55 42.44
C GLU A 489 16.26 13.13 41.40
N ILE A 490 14.95 13.15 41.72
CA ILE A 490 13.86 12.89 40.75
C ILE A 490 13.89 13.94 39.63
N PHE A 491 14.07 15.24 39.97
CA PHE A 491 14.09 16.29 38.98
C PHE A 491 15.35 16.28 38.12
N SER A 492 16.52 15.98 38.65
CA SER A 492 17.74 15.84 37.87
C SER A 492 17.67 14.72 36.85
N ARG A 493 16.91 13.67 37.14
CA ARG A 493 16.68 12.56 36.20
C ARG A 493 15.61 12.85 35.16
N ILE A 494 14.62 13.71 35.48
CA ILE A 494 13.66 14.24 34.51
C ILE A 494 14.34 15.13 33.47
N GLU A 495 15.36 15.89 33.87
CA GLU A 495 16.15 16.74 32.96
C GLU A 495 17.09 15.96 32.04
N ASN A 496 17.39 14.70 32.38
CA ASN A 496 18.23 13.80 31.59
C ASN A 496 17.40 12.80 30.71
N LEU A 497 16.08 12.94 30.70
CA LEU A 497 15.13 12.24 29.84
C LEU A 497 14.72 13.10 28.64
#